data_1a4ce8088107eaa01c770fe7368c94d0
#
_entry.id   1a4ce8088107eaa01c770fe7368c94d0
#
_cell.length_a   1.000
_cell.length_b   1.000
_cell.length_c   1.000
_cell.angle_alpha   90.00
_cell.angle_beta   90.00
_cell.angle_gamma   90.00
#
_symmetry.space_group_name_H-M   'P 1'
#
loop_
_entity.id
_entity.type
_entity.pdbx_description
1 polymer ?
#
loop_
_entity_poly.entity_id
_entity_poly.type
_entity_poly.pdbx_seq_one_letter_code
_entity_poly.pdbx_strand_id
1 'polypeptide(L)'
;MAMRTHYCGLVTDNLQGETVTLCGWVNRRRDHGGVIFIDLRDREGYVQVVCDPDRPEMFKVAEDVRNEFCIQVKGLVRARPEGTTNDNLKSGKIEVLCHELTVLNASVTPPFQLDDDNLSETTRLTHRVLDLRRPYMQKNLMLRYKVSMAVRRFLDDNGFVDIETPMLTKSTPEGARDYLVPSRVHDGHFFALPQSPQLFKQLLMVAGFDRYYQITKCFRDEDLRADRQPEFTQIDIETSFLGEEEIRAIFQDMIKGVFKTALNVDLGEFPMMAYSEAMHRFGSDKPDLRIKLELAELTDVMADVDFKVFSGAANMKGGRVVALRVPHGSDEEGGISRGEIDAYTEFVKIYGAKGLAYIRVNELAKGRDGLQSPIVKNIHDKALDEVLKRTGAQDGDLIFFGADKAKVVNDAIGALRLKIGHSDFGKKHGLFEDRWAPLWVVDFPMFEYDEEAQRYNAVHHPFTAPKDGHEDWMVTAPEKCIAKGYDMVLNGWEIGGGSVRIHRADVQQKVFDALKITPEEAQVKFGFLLDALQYGAPPHGGLAFGLDRIVTLMTGAESIRDVIAFPKTQRAQCLLTQAPSLVDEKQLRELHIRLRNLDAKQGV
;
A
#
# COMPACT_ATOMS: atom_id res chain seq x y z
N MET A 1 9.09 -3.81 42.85
CA MET A 1 8.46 -5.05 42.38
C MET A 1 7.55 -4.71 41.22
N ALA A 2 7.48 -5.59 40.21
CA ALA A 2 6.52 -5.43 39.12
C ALA A 2 5.08 -5.57 39.65
N MET A 3 4.14 -4.79 39.15
CA MET A 3 2.73 -4.85 39.55
C MET A 3 2.03 -6.14 39.11
N ARG A 4 2.61 -6.90 38.19
CA ARG A 4 2.11 -8.20 37.70
C ARG A 4 3.23 -9.22 37.60
N THR A 5 2.88 -10.49 37.74
CA THR A 5 3.80 -11.62 37.54
C THR A 5 3.76 -12.14 36.11
N HIS A 6 2.59 -12.14 35.47
CA HIS A 6 2.36 -12.70 34.15
C HIS A 6 1.44 -11.80 33.32
N TYR A 7 1.50 -11.94 31.99
CA TYR A 7 0.48 -11.42 31.09
C TYR A 7 -0.76 -12.32 31.11
N CYS A 8 -1.95 -11.70 30.98
CA CYS A 8 -3.22 -12.43 31.02
C CYS A 8 -3.32 -13.51 29.95
N GLY A 9 -2.98 -13.16 28.70
CA GLY A 9 -3.02 -14.10 27.58
C GLY A 9 -1.95 -15.20 27.58
N LEU A 10 -0.99 -15.12 28.50
CA LEU A 10 0.08 -16.13 28.65
C LEU A 10 -0.13 -17.05 29.86
N VAL A 11 -1.20 -16.90 30.61
CA VAL A 11 -1.57 -17.84 31.66
C VAL A 11 -2.17 -19.10 31.03
N THR A 12 -1.47 -20.21 31.18
CA THR A 12 -1.81 -21.52 30.60
C THR A 12 -1.84 -22.59 31.69
N ASP A 13 -2.17 -23.81 31.30
CA ASP A 13 -2.20 -24.99 32.17
C ASP A 13 -0.84 -25.29 32.86
N ASN A 14 0.27 -24.81 32.29
CA ASN A 14 1.59 -24.91 32.91
C ASN A 14 1.68 -24.21 34.29
N LEU A 15 0.83 -23.20 34.54
CA LEU A 15 0.80 -22.45 35.78
C LEU A 15 -0.25 -22.95 36.76
N GLN A 16 -0.90 -24.10 36.48
CA GLN A 16 -1.94 -24.66 37.37
C GLN A 16 -1.36 -24.92 38.76
N GLY A 17 -2.05 -24.46 39.77
CA GLY A 17 -1.61 -24.52 41.16
C GLY A 17 -0.78 -23.35 41.64
N GLU A 18 -0.34 -22.46 40.75
CA GLU A 18 0.40 -21.25 41.10
C GLU A 18 -0.52 -20.07 41.41
N THR A 19 -0.05 -19.20 42.27
CA THR A 19 -0.69 -17.89 42.52
C THR A 19 -0.03 -16.86 41.62
N VAL A 20 -0.87 -16.19 40.78
CA VAL A 20 -0.45 -15.16 39.84
C VAL A 20 -1.03 -13.82 40.22
N THR A 21 -0.32 -12.74 39.87
CA THR A 21 -0.83 -11.36 39.90
C THR A 21 -0.90 -10.86 38.48
N LEU A 22 -2.08 -10.45 38.05
CA LEU A 22 -2.40 -10.01 36.69
C LEU A 22 -2.90 -8.58 36.71
N CYS A 23 -2.58 -7.82 35.67
CA CYS A 23 -3.10 -6.49 35.42
C CYS A 23 -3.67 -6.42 34.00
N GLY A 24 -4.81 -5.82 33.83
CA GLY A 24 -5.44 -5.69 32.52
C GLY A 24 -6.75 -4.92 32.58
N TRP A 25 -7.47 -4.98 31.48
CA TRP A 25 -8.79 -4.35 31.33
C TRP A 25 -9.87 -5.39 31.32
N VAL A 26 -11.00 -5.08 31.96
CA VAL A 26 -12.19 -5.91 31.95
C VAL A 26 -12.80 -5.88 30.55
N ASN A 27 -12.64 -6.97 29.81
CA ASN A 27 -13.25 -7.11 28.49
C ASN A 27 -14.74 -7.39 28.59
N ARG A 28 -15.12 -8.30 29.50
CA ARG A 28 -16.49 -8.66 29.75
C ARG A 28 -16.67 -9.10 31.19
N ARG A 29 -17.77 -8.68 31.82
CA ARG A 29 -18.21 -9.13 33.14
C ARG A 29 -19.55 -9.87 32.99
N ARG A 30 -19.66 -11.01 33.62
CA ARG A 30 -20.87 -11.85 33.64
C ARG A 30 -21.17 -12.24 35.09
N ASP A 31 -22.43 -12.22 35.46
CA ASP A 31 -22.94 -12.71 36.76
C ASP A 31 -23.80 -13.94 36.49
N HIS A 32 -23.43 -15.06 37.06
CA HIS A 32 -24.12 -16.32 36.91
C HIS A 32 -24.37 -16.94 38.28
N GLY A 33 -25.58 -16.74 38.78
CA GLY A 33 -26.03 -17.36 40.03
C GLY A 33 -25.23 -16.97 41.26
N GLY A 34 -24.73 -15.73 41.30
CA GLY A 34 -23.98 -15.19 42.42
C GLY A 34 -22.48 -15.40 42.35
N VAL A 35 -21.96 -15.91 41.24
CA VAL A 35 -20.52 -15.95 40.93
C VAL A 35 -20.26 -14.98 39.79
N ILE A 36 -19.25 -14.13 39.95
CA ILE A 36 -18.87 -13.15 38.91
C ILE A 36 -17.69 -13.67 38.12
N PHE A 37 -17.84 -13.70 36.79
CA PHE A 37 -16.79 -14.03 35.84
C PHE A 37 -16.32 -12.76 35.13
N ILE A 38 -15.00 -12.55 35.09
CA ILE A 38 -14.36 -11.43 34.42
C ILE A 38 -13.40 -11.99 33.35
N ASP A 39 -13.61 -11.64 32.11
CA ASP A 39 -12.61 -11.85 31.06
C ASP A 39 -11.62 -10.70 31.15
N LEU A 40 -10.45 -10.94 31.72
CA LEU A 40 -9.38 -9.96 31.89
C LEU A 40 -8.47 -9.97 30.68
N ARG A 41 -8.33 -8.83 30.04
CA ARG A 41 -7.60 -8.64 28.79
C ARG A 41 -6.34 -7.83 28.97
N ASP A 42 -5.28 -8.26 28.31
CA ASP A 42 -4.12 -7.44 27.99
C ASP A 42 -3.69 -7.66 26.51
N ARG A 43 -2.53 -7.17 26.11
CA ARG A 43 -2.07 -7.29 24.72
C ARG A 43 -1.81 -8.73 24.26
N GLU A 44 -1.58 -9.65 25.21
CA GLU A 44 -1.29 -11.06 24.89
C GLU A 44 -2.57 -11.92 24.78
N GLY A 45 -3.72 -11.37 25.23
CA GLY A 45 -5.02 -12.02 25.12
C GLY A 45 -5.85 -11.93 26.40
N TYR A 46 -6.68 -12.94 26.61
CA TYR A 46 -7.65 -13.00 27.71
C TYR A 46 -7.35 -14.14 28.67
N VAL A 47 -7.75 -13.95 29.93
CA VAL A 47 -7.90 -15.01 30.91
C VAL A 47 -9.21 -14.84 31.66
N GLN A 48 -9.91 -15.94 31.95
CA GLN A 48 -11.10 -15.92 32.78
C GLN A 48 -10.70 -15.82 34.25
N VAL A 49 -11.24 -14.84 34.93
CA VAL A 49 -11.11 -14.64 36.38
C VAL A 49 -12.47 -14.97 37.03
N VAL A 50 -12.44 -15.76 38.08
CA VAL A 50 -13.64 -16.16 38.84
C VAL A 50 -13.61 -15.48 40.18
N CYS A 51 -14.64 -14.70 40.49
CA CYS A 51 -14.86 -14.04 41.75
C CYS A 51 -15.97 -14.75 42.50
N ASP A 52 -15.61 -15.44 43.58
CA ASP A 52 -16.50 -16.26 44.40
C ASP A 52 -16.99 -15.46 45.61
N PRO A 53 -18.30 -15.49 45.96
CA PRO A 53 -18.86 -14.80 47.11
C PRO A 53 -18.31 -15.26 48.47
N ASP A 54 -17.62 -16.41 48.52
CA ASP A 54 -16.92 -16.87 49.73
C ASP A 54 -15.85 -15.90 50.23
N ARG A 55 -15.48 -14.89 49.42
CA ARG A 55 -14.59 -13.78 49.78
C ARG A 55 -15.31 -12.45 49.68
N PRO A 56 -16.09 -12.05 50.71
CA PRO A 56 -17.04 -10.98 50.60
C PRO A 56 -16.43 -9.59 50.33
N GLU A 57 -15.22 -9.29 50.81
CA GLU A 57 -14.57 -8.00 50.56
C GLU A 57 -14.13 -7.88 49.08
N MET A 58 -13.50 -8.93 48.52
CA MET A 58 -13.13 -8.99 47.10
C MET A 58 -14.37 -9.02 46.21
N PHE A 59 -15.38 -9.79 46.58
CA PHE A 59 -16.63 -9.94 45.82
C PHE A 59 -17.38 -8.60 45.71
N LYS A 60 -17.45 -7.82 46.78
CA LYS A 60 -18.05 -6.47 46.77
C LYS A 60 -17.36 -5.57 45.73
N VAL A 61 -16.05 -5.63 45.59
CA VAL A 61 -15.34 -4.86 44.55
C VAL A 61 -15.73 -5.40 43.17
N ALA A 62 -15.82 -6.72 42.97
CA ALA A 62 -16.22 -7.34 41.71
C ALA A 62 -17.65 -6.95 41.26
N GLU A 63 -18.57 -6.70 42.19
CA GLU A 63 -19.94 -6.22 41.90
C GLU A 63 -19.93 -4.85 41.20
N ASP A 64 -19.00 -3.97 41.58
CA ASP A 64 -18.88 -2.62 41.04
C ASP A 64 -18.06 -2.51 39.75
N VAL A 65 -17.29 -3.53 39.40
CA VAL A 65 -16.46 -3.57 38.18
C VAL A 65 -17.34 -3.56 36.92
N ARG A 66 -16.93 -2.76 35.93
CA ARG A 66 -17.58 -2.66 34.61
C ARG A 66 -16.57 -2.84 33.50
N ASN A 67 -17.06 -2.99 32.29
CA ASN A 67 -16.21 -3.13 31.10
C ASN A 67 -15.22 -1.97 30.99
N GLU A 68 -14.01 -2.30 30.55
CA GLU A 68 -12.88 -1.40 30.37
C GLU A 68 -12.30 -0.79 31.67
N PHE A 69 -12.76 -1.22 32.85
CA PHE A 69 -12.04 -0.93 34.09
C PHE A 69 -10.64 -1.55 34.02
N CYS A 70 -9.62 -0.79 34.41
CA CYS A 70 -8.27 -1.30 34.60
C CYS A 70 -8.14 -1.86 36.01
N ILE A 71 -7.87 -3.15 36.13
CA ILE A 71 -7.85 -3.86 37.41
C ILE A 71 -6.57 -4.68 37.59
N GLN A 72 -6.26 -4.94 38.86
CA GLN A 72 -5.26 -5.91 39.28
C GLN A 72 -5.98 -7.08 39.99
N VAL A 73 -5.61 -8.28 39.62
CA VAL A 73 -6.14 -9.51 40.20
C VAL A 73 -4.98 -10.34 40.73
N LYS A 74 -5.09 -10.82 41.97
CA LYS A 74 -4.21 -11.86 42.50
C LYS A 74 -5.05 -13.10 42.79
N GLY A 75 -4.64 -14.24 42.26
CA GLY A 75 -5.45 -15.44 42.37
C GLY A 75 -4.72 -16.71 42.02
N LEU A 76 -5.38 -17.84 42.30
CA LEU A 76 -4.88 -19.19 42.04
C LEU A 76 -5.28 -19.64 40.63
N VAL A 77 -4.32 -20.08 39.85
CA VAL A 77 -4.59 -20.72 38.54
C VAL A 77 -5.10 -22.15 38.79
N ARG A 78 -6.30 -22.45 38.28
CA ARG A 78 -6.90 -23.77 38.37
C ARG A 78 -7.50 -24.23 37.03
N ALA A 79 -7.69 -25.51 36.86
CA ALA A 79 -8.42 -26.04 35.71
C ALA A 79 -9.87 -25.53 35.73
N ARG A 80 -10.41 -25.24 34.54
CA ARG A 80 -11.84 -24.97 34.39
C ARG A 80 -12.64 -26.23 34.71
N PRO A 81 -13.87 -26.10 35.22
CA PRO A 81 -14.77 -27.23 35.39
C PRO A 81 -14.94 -28.05 34.09
N GLU A 82 -15.17 -29.34 34.23
CA GLU A 82 -15.38 -30.23 33.09
C GLU A 82 -16.51 -29.69 32.17
N GLY A 83 -16.29 -29.72 30.86
CA GLY A 83 -17.24 -29.19 29.87
C GLY A 83 -17.25 -27.69 29.68
N THR A 84 -16.40 -26.91 30.39
CA THR A 84 -16.33 -25.44 30.26
C THR A 84 -15.03 -24.92 29.61
N THR A 85 -14.22 -25.82 29.06
CA THR A 85 -13.01 -25.42 28.29
C THR A 85 -13.37 -24.60 27.06
N ASN A 86 -12.51 -23.65 26.72
CA ASN A 86 -12.66 -22.82 25.52
C ASN A 86 -11.43 -22.94 24.63
N ASP A 87 -11.50 -23.79 23.62
CA ASP A 87 -10.39 -24.07 22.71
C ASP A 87 -9.98 -22.87 21.82
N ASN A 88 -10.79 -21.82 21.78
CA ASN A 88 -10.47 -20.58 21.05
C ASN A 88 -9.50 -19.66 21.83
N LEU A 89 -9.20 -19.94 23.08
CA LEU A 89 -8.29 -19.17 23.92
C LEU A 89 -7.07 -20.02 24.34
N LYS A 90 -5.89 -19.43 24.31
CA LYS A 90 -4.68 -20.07 24.85
C LYS A 90 -4.83 -20.43 26.33
N SER A 91 -5.54 -19.59 27.10
CA SER A 91 -5.89 -19.78 28.51
C SER A 91 -7.16 -20.60 28.71
N GLY A 92 -7.75 -21.18 27.67
CA GLY A 92 -9.09 -21.75 27.69
C GLY A 92 -9.29 -22.99 28.55
N LYS A 93 -8.20 -23.66 28.95
CA LYS A 93 -8.23 -24.81 29.85
C LYS A 93 -8.22 -24.47 31.34
N ILE A 94 -7.85 -23.21 31.66
CA ILE A 94 -7.68 -22.74 33.04
C ILE A 94 -8.55 -21.50 33.32
N GLU A 95 -8.68 -21.19 34.57
CA GLU A 95 -9.23 -19.96 35.07
C GLU A 95 -8.44 -19.51 36.31
N VAL A 96 -8.57 -18.23 36.68
CA VAL A 96 -7.93 -17.69 37.87
C VAL A 96 -8.98 -17.47 38.95
N LEU A 97 -8.92 -18.24 40.03
CA LEU A 97 -9.75 -18.01 41.22
C LEU A 97 -9.24 -16.78 41.96
N CYS A 98 -10.01 -15.71 41.93
CA CYS A 98 -9.62 -14.42 42.47
C CYS A 98 -9.57 -14.43 44.01
N HIS A 99 -8.43 -14.04 44.57
CA HIS A 99 -8.23 -13.85 46.00
C HIS A 99 -8.29 -12.39 46.39
N GLU A 100 -7.67 -11.52 45.61
CA GLU A 100 -7.60 -10.09 45.80
C GLU A 100 -7.90 -9.38 44.47
N LEU A 101 -8.76 -8.34 44.53
CA LEU A 101 -9.13 -7.53 43.39
C LEU A 101 -8.98 -6.07 43.74
N THR A 102 -8.24 -5.34 42.91
CA THR A 102 -8.04 -3.90 43.06
C THR A 102 -8.44 -3.18 41.80
N VAL A 103 -9.30 -2.20 41.87
CA VAL A 103 -9.56 -1.27 40.75
C VAL A 103 -8.42 -0.26 40.71
N LEU A 104 -7.59 -0.37 39.68
CA LEU A 104 -6.50 0.58 39.43
C LEU A 104 -7.03 1.90 38.86
N ASN A 105 -7.99 1.78 37.95
CA ASN A 105 -8.70 2.92 37.40
C ASN A 105 -10.07 2.50 36.84
N ALA A 106 -11.10 3.22 37.18
CA ALA A 106 -12.44 3.01 36.64
C ALA A 106 -12.54 3.61 35.22
N SER A 107 -13.49 3.11 34.44
CA SER A 107 -13.81 3.62 33.12
C SER A 107 -15.21 4.19 33.07
N VAL A 108 -15.40 5.26 32.31
CA VAL A 108 -16.73 5.65 31.84
C VAL A 108 -17.21 4.63 30.81
N THR A 109 -18.51 4.62 30.53
CA THR A 109 -19.04 3.73 29.47
C THR A 109 -18.40 4.07 28.14
N PRO A 110 -17.72 3.10 27.47
CA PRO A 110 -17.13 3.32 26.15
C PRO A 110 -18.19 3.71 25.10
N PRO A 111 -17.84 4.53 24.11
CA PRO A 111 -18.76 4.96 23.06
C PRO A 111 -19.17 3.83 22.10
N PHE A 112 -18.47 2.69 22.12
CA PHE A 112 -18.78 1.49 21.36
C PHE A 112 -18.23 0.24 22.06
N GLN A 113 -18.74 -0.92 21.68
CA GLN A 113 -18.21 -2.21 22.13
C GLN A 113 -16.97 -2.56 21.32
N LEU A 114 -15.91 -3.10 21.97
CA LEU A 114 -14.65 -3.45 21.29
C LEU A 114 -14.78 -4.62 20.32
N ASP A 115 -15.80 -5.43 20.46
CA ASP A 115 -16.15 -6.56 19.59
C ASP A 115 -17.16 -6.21 18.49
N ASP A 116 -17.55 -4.94 18.35
CA ASP A 116 -18.40 -4.49 17.25
C ASP A 116 -17.60 -4.34 15.96
N ASP A 117 -17.92 -5.16 14.96
CA ASP A 117 -17.26 -5.14 13.66
C ASP A 117 -17.87 -4.11 12.66
N ASN A 118 -18.99 -3.46 13.03
CA ASN A 118 -19.71 -2.52 12.18
C ASN A 118 -19.41 -1.04 12.51
N LEU A 119 -18.26 -0.75 13.08
CA LEU A 119 -17.87 0.61 13.43
C LEU A 119 -17.49 1.43 12.20
N SER A 120 -18.03 2.66 12.12
CA SER A 120 -17.60 3.61 11.08
C SER A 120 -16.14 4.01 11.27
N GLU A 121 -15.45 4.29 10.16
CA GLU A 121 -14.07 4.78 10.23
C GLU A 121 -13.96 6.07 11.07
N THR A 122 -14.91 6.99 10.94
CA THR A 122 -14.93 8.21 11.74
C THR A 122 -14.99 7.92 13.23
N THR A 123 -15.84 7.01 13.68
CA THR A 123 -15.93 6.60 15.08
C THR A 123 -14.62 5.99 15.57
N ARG A 124 -14.04 5.09 14.79
CA ARG A 124 -12.75 4.44 15.08
C ARG A 124 -11.60 5.44 15.22
N LEU A 125 -11.52 6.41 14.31
CA LEU A 125 -10.45 7.41 14.30
C LEU A 125 -10.63 8.48 15.38
N THR A 126 -11.87 8.84 15.71
CA THR A 126 -12.17 9.78 16.82
C THR A 126 -11.79 9.17 18.17
N HIS A 127 -12.14 7.91 18.38
CA HIS A 127 -11.86 7.17 19.61
C HIS A 127 -10.71 6.17 19.43
N ARG A 128 -9.65 6.59 18.74
CA ARG A 128 -8.57 5.71 18.29
C ARG A 128 -7.90 4.92 19.41
N VAL A 129 -7.81 5.49 20.61
CA VAL A 129 -7.23 4.79 21.76
C VAL A 129 -8.02 3.52 22.12
N LEU A 130 -9.35 3.58 22.05
CA LEU A 130 -10.21 2.41 22.28
C LEU A 130 -10.18 1.45 21.08
N ASP A 131 -10.17 1.96 19.85
CA ASP A 131 -10.05 1.15 18.65
C ASP A 131 -8.73 0.35 18.65
N LEU A 132 -7.63 0.93 19.15
CA LEU A 132 -6.34 0.25 19.30
C LEU A 132 -6.35 -0.89 20.34
N ARG A 133 -7.34 -0.94 21.25
CA ARG A 133 -7.53 -2.07 22.17
C ARG A 133 -8.19 -3.27 21.51
N ARG A 134 -8.81 -3.10 20.35
CA ARG A 134 -9.50 -4.19 19.65
C ARG A 134 -8.48 -5.24 19.18
N PRO A 135 -8.82 -6.54 19.28
CA PRO A 135 -7.93 -7.62 18.85
C PRO A 135 -7.45 -7.47 17.41
N TYR A 136 -8.33 -7.01 16.51
CA TYR A 136 -7.99 -6.72 15.12
C TYR A 136 -6.83 -5.73 14.99
N MET A 137 -6.90 -4.58 15.67
CA MET A 137 -5.85 -3.56 15.63
C MET A 137 -4.57 -4.01 16.34
N GLN A 138 -4.69 -4.71 17.46
CA GLN A 138 -3.55 -5.30 18.17
C GLN A 138 -2.78 -6.26 17.25
N LYS A 139 -3.49 -7.17 16.58
CA LYS A 139 -2.92 -8.11 15.62
C LYS A 139 -2.17 -7.39 14.49
N ASN A 140 -2.78 -6.37 13.89
CA ASN A 140 -2.19 -5.64 12.77
C ASN A 140 -0.89 -4.92 13.18
N LEU A 141 -0.89 -4.21 14.31
CA LEU A 141 0.28 -3.49 14.79
C LEU A 141 1.38 -4.42 15.29
N MET A 142 1.04 -5.56 15.89
CA MET A 142 2.01 -6.58 16.27
C MET A 142 2.65 -7.24 15.05
N LEU A 143 1.90 -7.45 13.96
CA LEU A 143 2.46 -7.91 12.70
C LEU A 143 3.41 -6.86 12.09
N ARG A 144 3.01 -5.59 12.10
CA ARG A 144 3.89 -4.47 11.68
C ARG A 144 5.22 -4.47 12.44
N TYR A 145 5.17 -4.65 13.75
CA TYR A 145 6.36 -4.78 14.58
C TYR A 145 7.25 -5.96 14.14
N LYS A 146 6.66 -7.15 13.96
CA LYS A 146 7.39 -8.34 13.51
C LYS A 146 8.05 -8.15 12.15
N VAL A 147 7.35 -7.53 11.20
CA VAL A 147 7.87 -7.20 9.87
C VAL A 147 9.07 -6.26 9.99
N SER A 148 8.95 -5.17 10.76
CA SER A 148 10.04 -4.22 10.96
C SER A 148 11.28 -4.88 11.58
N MET A 149 11.08 -5.77 12.56
CA MET A 149 12.19 -6.49 13.18
C MET A 149 12.83 -7.52 12.24
N ALA A 150 12.05 -8.20 11.41
CA ALA A 150 12.58 -9.14 10.41
C ALA A 150 13.43 -8.40 9.36
N VAL A 151 12.97 -7.25 8.89
CA VAL A 151 13.72 -6.38 7.97
C VAL A 151 15.04 -5.94 8.61
N ARG A 152 15.03 -5.43 9.85
CA ARG A 152 16.24 -4.98 10.55
C ARG A 152 17.27 -6.10 10.70
N ARG A 153 16.84 -7.29 11.11
CA ARG A 153 17.74 -8.45 11.26
C ARG A 153 18.36 -8.84 9.92
N PHE A 154 17.54 -8.94 8.87
CA PHE A 154 18.07 -9.26 7.53
C PHE A 154 19.12 -8.24 7.08
N LEU A 155 18.86 -6.96 7.24
CA LEU A 155 19.77 -5.90 6.81
C LEU A 155 21.05 -5.87 7.65
N ASP A 156 20.95 -6.05 8.95
CA ASP A 156 22.11 -6.16 9.85
C ASP A 156 22.99 -7.37 9.48
N ASP A 157 22.38 -8.54 9.28
CA ASP A 157 23.07 -9.76 8.86
C ASP A 157 23.76 -9.63 7.49
N ASN A 158 23.31 -8.71 6.65
CA ASN A 158 23.89 -8.44 5.32
C ASN A 158 24.79 -7.19 5.29
N GLY A 159 25.20 -6.67 6.44
CA GLY A 159 26.17 -5.58 6.57
C GLY A 159 25.63 -4.19 6.25
N PHE A 160 24.32 -3.99 6.32
CA PHE A 160 23.71 -2.67 6.18
C PHE A 160 23.77 -1.91 7.51
N VAL A 161 24.03 -0.61 7.43
CA VAL A 161 24.14 0.28 8.59
C VAL A 161 22.91 1.17 8.66
N ASP A 162 22.25 1.19 9.82
CA ASP A 162 21.11 2.09 10.09
C ASP A 162 21.62 3.49 10.38
N ILE A 163 21.35 4.45 9.49
CA ILE A 163 21.80 5.83 9.62
C ILE A 163 20.62 6.78 9.46
N GLU A 164 20.40 7.62 10.46
CA GLU A 164 19.36 8.64 10.42
C GLU A 164 19.73 9.79 9.47
N THR A 165 18.73 10.28 8.76
CA THR A 165 18.84 11.47 7.91
C THR A 165 17.91 12.57 8.42
N PRO A 166 18.15 13.86 8.10
CA PRO A 166 17.36 14.95 8.67
C PRO A 166 15.90 14.94 8.23
N MET A 167 15.00 15.33 9.15
CA MET A 167 13.61 15.65 8.84
C MET A 167 13.43 17.11 8.44
N LEU A 168 14.24 18.02 8.97
CA LEU A 168 14.27 19.42 8.56
C LEU A 168 15.26 19.59 7.42
N THR A 169 14.76 19.55 6.18
CA THR A 169 15.59 19.56 4.98
C THR A 169 15.34 20.80 4.12
N LYS A 170 16.10 20.93 3.05
CA LYS A 170 15.84 21.91 2.00
C LYS A 170 14.70 21.41 1.10
N SER A 171 13.84 22.33 0.65
CA SER A 171 12.81 22.01 -0.34
C SER A 171 13.44 21.56 -1.66
N THR A 172 13.15 20.33 -2.04
CA THR A 172 13.58 19.71 -3.31
C THR A 172 12.41 18.91 -3.88
N PRO A 173 11.38 19.58 -4.43
CA PRO A 173 10.15 18.89 -4.84
C PRO A 173 10.43 17.83 -5.91
N GLU A 174 10.02 16.60 -5.63
CA GLU A 174 10.19 15.40 -6.46
C GLU A 174 8.82 14.81 -6.86
N GLY A 175 8.00 15.59 -7.55
CA GLY A 175 6.68 15.17 -8.04
C GLY A 175 5.51 15.59 -7.13
N ALA A 176 5.55 15.33 -5.83
CA ALA A 176 4.57 15.84 -4.86
C ALA A 176 4.98 17.24 -4.33
N ARG A 177 4.06 17.90 -3.63
CA ARG A 177 4.39 19.13 -2.91
C ARG A 177 5.04 18.79 -1.57
N ASP A 178 5.97 19.67 -1.13
CA ASP A 178 6.61 19.55 0.17
C ASP A 178 5.74 20.15 1.27
N TYR A 179 5.74 19.54 2.46
CA TYR A 179 5.31 20.21 3.67
C TYR A 179 6.40 21.18 4.13
N LEU A 180 6.04 22.46 4.33
CA LEU A 180 6.97 23.49 4.73
C LEU A 180 6.91 23.78 6.22
N VAL A 181 8.07 23.94 6.86
CA VAL A 181 8.23 24.31 8.25
C VAL A 181 8.96 25.64 8.34
N PRO A 182 8.33 26.71 8.85
CA PRO A 182 8.98 28.01 8.92
C PRO A 182 10.11 28.05 9.94
N SER A 183 11.19 28.74 9.61
CA SER A 183 12.33 28.95 10.52
C SER A 183 12.11 30.22 11.34
N ARG A 184 12.16 30.11 12.66
CA ARG A 184 12.14 31.26 13.57
C ARG A 184 13.48 32.04 13.56
N VAL A 185 14.57 31.35 13.30
CA VAL A 185 15.93 31.91 13.37
C VAL A 185 16.32 32.62 12.07
N HIS A 186 15.74 32.18 10.95
CA HIS A 186 15.99 32.74 9.62
C HIS A 186 14.70 33.27 9.05
N ASP A 187 14.47 34.55 9.17
CA ASP A 187 13.25 35.26 8.73
C ASP A 187 12.93 34.95 7.27
N GLY A 188 11.69 34.58 6.98
CA GLY A 188 11.23 34.30 5.63
C GLY A 188 11.79 33.01 4.99
N HIS A 189 12.56 32.22 5.74
CA HIS A 189 13.08 30.93 5.28
C HIS A 189 12.30 29.76 5.86
N PHE A 190 12.25 28.69 5.10
CA PHE A 190 11.52 27.47 5.45
C PHE A 190 12.39 26.24 5.29
N PHE A 191 12.26 25.32 6.23
CA PHE A 191 12.59 23.92 6.00
C PHE A 191 11.45 23.23 5.25
N ALA A 192 11.77 22.11 4.63
CA ALA A 192 10.78 21.18 4.09
C ALA A 192 10.91 19.82 4.78
N LEU A 193 9.78 19.13 4.99
CA LEU A 193 9.81 17.74 5.43
C LEU A 193 10.11 16.85 4.21
N PRO A 194 10.97 15.83 4.34
CA PRO A 194 11.45 15.04 3.20
C PRO A 194 10.35 14.15 2.62
N GLN A 195 10.26 14.13 1.29
CA GLN A 195 9.42 13.17 0.57
C GLN A 195 10.04 11.76 0.58
N SER A 196 11.36 11.70 0.63
CA SER A 196 12.19 10.53 0.87
C SER A 196 13.60 10.98 1.23
N PRO A 197 14.45 10.12 1.82
CA PRO A 197 15.87 10.46 2.07
C PRO A 197 16.77 10.29 0.83
N GLN A 198 16.23 10.36 -0.38
CA GLN A 198 16.93 10.05 -1.63
C GLN A 198 18.28 10.74 -1.79
N LEU A 199 18.34 12.05 -1.57
CA LEU A 199 19.59 12.80 -1.75
C LEU A 199 20.62 12.47 -0.66
N PHE A 200 20.17 12.31 0.57
CA PHE A 200 21.05 11.98 1.70
C PHE A 200 21.62 10.58 1.62
N LYS A 201 20.84 9.59 1.17
CA LYS A 201 21.38 8.23 1.02
C LYS A 201 22.46 8.15 -0.07
N GLN A 202 22.31 8.92 -1.16
CA GLN A 202 23.37 9.05 -2.17
C GLN A 202 24.62 9.73 -1.58
N LEU A 203 24.47 10.77 -0.77
CA LEU A 203 25.59 11.39 -0.05
C LEU A 203 26.30 10.40 0.87
N LEU A 204 25.59 9.49 1.53
CA LEU A 204 26.17 8.44 2.36
C LEU A 204 26.98 7.43 1.56
N MET A 205 26.60 7.15 0.30
CA MET A 205 27.41 6.33 -0.61
C MET A 205 28.70 7.06 -1.00
N VAL A 206 28.62 8.33 -1.34
CA VAL A 206 29.82 9.16 -1.59
C VAL A 206 30.72 9.22 -0.35
N ALA A 207 30.13 9.25 0.84
CA ALA A 207 30.86 9.23 2.12
C ALA A 207 31.48 7.86 2.47
N GLY A 208 31.21 6.81 1.68
CA GLY A 208 31.84 5.51 1.82
C GLY A 208 31.15 4.54 2.78
N PHE A 209 29.89 4.77 3.13
CA PHE A 209 29.16 3.85 4.03
C PHE A 209 28.71 2.54 3.35
N ASP A 210 28.79 2.45 2.03
CA ASP A 210 28.65 1.24 1.23
C ASP A 210 27.26 0.60 1.24
N ARG A 211 26.70 0.30 2.40
CA ARG A 211 25.37 -0.30 2.58
C ARG A 211 24.61 0.43 3.69
N TYR A 212 23.60 1.17 3.29
CA TYR A 212 22.77 1.99 4.17
C TYR A 212 21.34 1.51 4.17
N TYR A 213 20.68 1.60 5.33
CA TYR A 213 19.22 1.56 5.40
C TYR A 213 18.69 2.50 6.49
N GLN A 214 17.41 2.78 6.39
CA GLN A 214 16.65 3.48 7.42
C GLN A 214 15.17 3.10 7.31
N ILE A 215 14.49 2.80 8.42
CA ILE A 215 13.04 2.76 8.48
C ILE A 215 12.58 4.13 8.93
N THR A 216 12.08 4.94 8.00
CA THR A 216 11.91 6.37 8.18
C THR A 216 10.55 6.89 7.74
N LYS A 217 10.15 8.01 8.34
CA LYS A 217 8.98 8.78 7.90
C LYS A 217 9.28 9.56 6.64
N CYS A 218 8.30 9.56 5.74
CA CYS A 218 8.28 10.37 4.52
C CYS A 218 6.99 11.16 4.48
N PHE A 219 7.02 12.32 3.81
CA PHE A 219 5.93 13.30 3.82
C PHE A 219 5.63 13.77 2.40
N ARG A 220 4.37 13.72 1.99
CA ARG A 220 3.92 14.23 0.69
C ARG A 220 2.58 14.93 0.84
N ASP A 221 2.55 16.21 0.43
CA ASP A 221 1.32 16.99 0.37
C ASP A 221 0.65 16.79 -0.99
N GLU A 222 -0.15 15.75 -1.08
CA GLU A 222 -0.87 15.36 -2.30
C GLU A 222 -2.30 14.94 -1.97
N ASP A 223 -3.14 14.79 -3.01
CA ASP A 223 -4.50 14.32 -2.83
C ASP A 223 -4.49 12.87 -2.34
N LEU A 224 -5.15 12.65 -1.20
CA LEU A 224 -5.14 11.36 -0.53
C LEU A 224 -6.20 10.41 -1.11
N ARG A 225 -5.78 9.16 -1.32
CA ARG A 225 -6.63 8.02 -1.68
C ARG A 225 -6.63 7.00 -0.54
N ALA A 226 -7.39 5.92 -0.69
CA ALA A 226 -7.49 4.87 0.32
C ALA A 226 -6.14 4.22 0.69
N ASP A 227 -5.18 4.23 -0.21
CA ASP A 227 -3.84 3.65 -0.10
C ASP A 227 -2.73 4.69 0.16
N ARG A 228 -3.08 5.95 0.45
CA ARG A 228 -2.12 7.05 0.66
C ARG A 228 -2.34 7.77 1.98
N GLN A 229 -1.24 8.22 2.56
CA GLN A 229 -1.19 9.03 3.76
C GLN A 229 -0.24 10.23 3.52
N PRO A 230 -0.50 11.40 4.14
CA PRO A 230 0.40 12.55 4.00
C PRO A 230 1.75 12.30 4.68
N GLU A 231 1.77 11.44 5.68
CA GLU A 231 2.97 10.88 6.29
C GLU A 231 2.88 9.34 6.28
N PHE A 232 3.94 8.69 5.82
CA PHE A 232 4.02 7.26 5.69
C PHE A 232 5.43 6.77 6.00
N THR A 233 5.63 5.46 6.09
CA THR A 233 6.92 4.89 6.47
C THR A 233 7.52 4.12 5.30
N GLN A 234 8.78 4.41 4.98
CA GLN A 234 9.58 3.65 4.04
C GLN A 234 10.67 2.85 4.75
N ILE A 235 10.98 1.69 4.20
CA ILE A 235 12.25 1.00 4.38
C ILE A 235 13.12 1.52 3.24
N ASP A 236 14.01 2.45 3.54
CA ASP A 236 14.85 3.12 2.57
C ASP A 236 16.26 2.53 2.56
N ILE A 237 16.79 2.23 1.39
CA ILE A 237 18.00 1.43 1.24
C ILE A 237 18.85 1.98 0.10
N GLU A 238 20.18 1.96 0.29
CA GLU A 238 21.15 2.30 -0.76
C GLU A 238 22.41 1.45 -0.64
N THR A 239 22.99 1.09 -1.78
CA THR A 239 24.19 0.25 -1.87
C THR A 239 25.19 0.82 -2.86
N SER A 240 26.48 0.61 -2.59
CA SER A 240 27.57 0.91 -3.53
C SER A 240 28.07 -0.38 -4.20
N PHE A 241 28.60 -0.24 -5.42
CA PHE A 241 29.30 -1.30 -6.17
C PHE A 241 28.44 -2.54 -6.50
N LEU A 242 27.12 -2.39 -6.55
CA LEU A 242 26.18 -3.42 -6.98
C LEU A 242 25.41 -2.95 -8.21
N GLY A 243 25.15 -3.88 -9.13
CA GLY A 243 24.30 -3.66 -10.29
C GLY A 243 22.82 -3.99 -9.99
N GLU A 244 21.97 -3.84 -11.02
CA GLU A 244 20.52 -4.09 -10.89
C GLU A 244 20.22 -5.53 -10.43
N GLU A 245 20.95 -6.51 -10.93
CA GLU A 245 20.69 -7.94 -10.66
C GLU A 245 21.00 -8.28 -9.20
N GLU A 246 22.15 -7.84 -8.71
CA GLU A 246 22.56 -8.09 -7.33
C GLU A 246 21.64 -7.38 -6.34
N ILE A 247 21.23 -6.14 -6.63
CA ILE A 247 20.28 -5.40 -5.81
C ILE A 247 18.93 -6.12 -5.74
N ARG A 248 18.39 -6.54 -6.89
CA ARG A 248 17.12 -7.28 -6.92
C ARG A 248 17.23 -8.62 -6.16
N ALA A 249 18.32 -9.36 -6.33
CA ALA A 249 18.52 -10.63 -5.65
C ALA A 249 18.51 -10.49 -4.12
N ILE A 250 19.27 -9.53 -3.58
CA ILE A 250 19.33 -9.28 -2.12
C ILE A 250 17.94 -8.95 -1.57
N PHE A 251 17.20 -8.06 -2.23
CA PHE A 251 15.92 -7.58 -1.68
C PHE A 251 14.75 -8.52 -1.98
N GLN A 252 14.85 -9.35 -2.99
CA GLN A 252 13.96 -10.51 -3.15
C GLN A 252 14.11 -11.48 -1.97
N ASP A 253 15.34 -11.80 -1.59
CA ASP A 253 15.61 -12.67 -0.44
C ASP A 253 15.13 -12.05 0.86
N MET A 254 15.28 -10.73 1.02
CA MET A 254 14.74 -10.00 2.17
C MET A 254 13.22 -10.17 2.28
N ILE A 255 12.49 -9.91 1.23
CA ILE A 255 11.02 -10.00 1.24
C ILE A 255 10.56 -11.46 1.44
N LYS A 256 11.20 -12.43 0.78
CA LYS A 256 10.94 -13.87 1.05
C LYS A 256 11.13 -14.21 2.54
N GLY A 257 12.23 -13.76 3.14
CA GLY A 257 12.54 -13.98 4.55
C GLY A 257 11.55 -13.32 5.49
N VAL A 258 11.12 -12.10 5.19
CA VAL A 258 10.12 -11.37 5.97
C VAL A 258 8.76 -12.10 5.96
N PHE A 259 8.28 -12.53 4.80
CA PHE A 259 7.03 -13.29 4.68
C PHE A 259 7.12 -14.64 5.38
N LYS A 260 8.25 -15.33 5.25
CA LYS A 260 8.47 -16.59 5.95
C LYS A 260 8.46 -16.42 7.47
N THR A 261 9.15 -15.40 7.97
CA THR A 261 9.25 -15.14 9.42
C THR A 261 7.91 -14.64 10.01
N ALA A 262 7.22 -13.74 9.33
CA ALA A 262 6.03 -13.08 9.86
C ALA A 262 4.75 -13.90 9.68
N LEU A 263 4.59 -14.62 8.56
CA LEU A 263 3.37 -15.33 8.18
C LEU A 263 3.58 -16.83 7.95
N ASN A 264 4.81 -17.33 7.96
CA ASN A 264 5.18 -18.68 7.52
C ASN A 264 4.77 -18.98 6.07
N VAL A 265 4.83 -17.96 5.20
CA VAL A 265 4.50 -18.03 3.78
C VAL A 265 5.79 -18.11 2.97
N ASP A 266 5.83 -19.01 1.99
CA ASP A 266 6.83 -19.05 0.93
C ASP A 266 6.27 -18.32 -0.30
N LEU A 267 6.94 -17.24 -0.72
CA LEU A 267 6.52 -16.47 -1.89
C LEU A 267 6.90 -17.12 -3.24
N GLY A 268 7.74 -18.15 -3.22
CA GLY A 268 8.20 -18.83 -4.43
C GLY A 268 9.10 -17.94 -5.30
N GLU A 269 9.02 -18.14 -6.63
CA GLU A 269 9.79 -17.38 -7.61
C GLU A 269 9.15 -16.04 -7.94
N PHE A 270 9.99 -15.04 -8.22
CA PHE A 270 9.58 -13.72 -8.69
C PHE A 270 9.86 -13.63 -10.18
N PRO A 271 8.86 -13.80 -11.05
CA PRO A 271 9.08 -13.58 -12.48
C PRO A 271 9.51 -12.14 -12.74
N MET A 272 10.28 -11.94 -13.79
CA MET A 272 10.74 -10.64 -14.25
C MET A 272 10.01 -10.27 -15.53
N MET A 273 9.47 -9.08 -15.60
CA MET A 273 8.69 -8.56 -16.70
C MET A 273 9.16 -7.17 -17.09
N ALA A 274 9.39 -6.91 -18.38
CA ALA A 274 9.67 -5.56 -18.82
C ALA A 274 8.45 -4.66 -18.70
N TYR A 275 8.65 -3.38 -18.40
CA TYR A 275 7.58 -2.38 -18.34
C TYR A 275 6.71 -2.39 -19.60
N SER A 276 7.32 -2.44 -20.77
CA SER A 276 6.60 -2.50 -22.05
C SER A 276 5.68 -3.72 -22.17
N GLU A 277 6.12 -4.88 -21.67
CA GLU A 277 5.32 -6.10 -21.63
C GLU A 277 4.16 -5.96 -20.63
N ALA A 278 4.42 -5.43 -19.44
CA ALA A 278 3.38 -5.20 -18.44
C ALA A 278 2.27 -4.27 -18.97
N MET A 279 2.64 -3.18 -19.61
CA MET A 279 1.69 -2.25 -20.22
C MET A 279 0.95 -2.88 -21.41
N HIS A 280 1.64 -3.69 -22.21
CA HIS A 280 1.03 -4.37 -23.36
C HIS A 280 -0.01 -5.41 -22.93
N ARG A 281 0.35 -6.30 -22.00
CA ARG A 281 -0.51 -7.42 -21.57
C ARG A 281 -1.57 -7.03 -20.55
N PHE A 282 -1.31 -6.07 -19.69
CA PHE A 282 -2.14 -5.78 -18.52
C PHE A 282 -2.63 -4.33 -18.44
N GLY A 283 -2.06 -3.43 -19.22
CA GLY A 283 -2.36 -2.00 -19.14
C GLY A 283 -1.91 -1.35 -17.83
N SER A 284 -0.93 -1.95 -17.14
CA SER A 284 -0.45 -1.48 -15.84
C SER A 284 1.02 -1.86 -15.64
N ASP A 285 1.78 -0.99 -14.99
CA ASP A 285 3.15 -1.23 -14.54
C ASP A 285 3.23 -2.04 -13.24
N LYS A 286 2.08 -2.31 -12.62
CA LYS A 286 1.92 -3.13 -11.41
C LYS A 286 0.81 -4.18 -11.57
N PRO A 287 0.95 -5.12 -12.50
CA PRO A 287 -0.09 -6.07 -12.80
C PRO A 287 -0.36 -7.05 -11.64
N ASP A 288 -1.64 -7.30 -11.37
CA ASP A 288 -2.05 -8.39 -10.49
C ASP A 288 -2.06 -9.70 -11.27
N LEU A 289 -1.02 -10.52 -11.07
CA LEU A 289 -0.88 -11.81 -11.78
C LEU A 289 -1.80 -12.90 -11.24
N ARG A 290 -2.60 -12.64 -10.23
CA ARG A 290 -3.65 -13.56 -9.76
C ARG A 290 -4.86 -13.57 -10.71
N ILE A 291 -5.01 -12.52 -11.52
CA ILE A 291 -6.10 -12.38 -12.49
C ILE A 291 -5.65 -12.98 -13.83
N LYS A 292 -6.37 -13.99 -14.31
CA LYS A 292 -6.10 -14.70 -15.57
C LYS A 292 -6.78 -14.06 -16.79
N LEU A 293 -6.69 -12.75 -16.88
CA LEU A 293 -7.19 -11.98 -18.02
C LEU A 293 -6.06 -11.13 -18.58
N GLU A 294 -5.90 -11.10 -19.89
CA GLU A 294 -4.89 -10.31 -20.57
C GLU A 294 -5.51 -9.48 -21.70
N LEU A 295 -4.90 -8.34 -22.01
CA LEU A 295 -5.29 -7.50 -23.12
C LEU A 295 -4.72 -8.08 -24.43
N ALA A 296 -5.55 -8.15 -25.47
CA ALA A 296 -5.12 -8.47 -26.82
C ALA A 296 -4.98 -7.20 -27.66
N GLU A 297 -3.82 -6.98 -28.27
CA GLU A 297 -3.54 -5.80 -29.09
C GLU A 297 -4.20 -5.90 -30.45
N LEU A 298 -4.94 -4.87 -30.85
CA LEU A 298 -5.72 -4.81 -32.08
C LEU A 298 -5.51 -3.53 -32.90
N THR A 299 -4.64 -2.62 -32.49
CA THR A 299 -4.48 -1.31 -33.11
C THR A 299 -4.19 -1.43 -34.62
N ASP A 300 -3.31 -2.36 -35.01
CA ASP A 300 -2.90 -2.59 -36.39
C ASP A 300 -4.04 -3.10 -37.29
N VAL A 301 -4.99 -3.87 -36.76
CA VAL A 301 -6.09 -4.45 -37.53
C VAL A 301 -7.37 -3.61 -37.52
N MET A 302 -7.40 -2.54 -36.75
CA MET A 302 -8.59 -1.66 -36.64
C MET A 302 -8.46 -0.34 -37.41
N ALA A 303 -7.37 -0.14 -38.12
CA ALA A 303 -7.09 1.13 -38.80
C ALA A 303 -8.05 1.43 -39.97
N ASP A 304 -8.58 0.40 -40.63
CA ASP A 304 -9.40 0.48 -41.83
C ASP A 304 -10.85 -0.02 -41.66
N VAL A 305 -11.30 -0.26 -40.41
CA VAL A 305 -12.69 -0.66 -40.13
C VAL A 305 -13.65 0.53 -40.20
N ASP A 306 -14.89 0.27 -40.51
CA ASP A 306 -15.94 1.31 -40.62
C ASP A 306 -16.38 1.85 -39.26
N PHE A 307 -16.14 1.11 -38.18
CA PHE A 307 -16.47 1.60 -36.85
C PHE A 307 -15.49 2.70 -36.41
N LYS A 308 -15.94 3.95 -36.53
CA LYS A 308 -15.11 5.15 -36.39
C LYS A 308 -14.41 5.30 -35.05
N VAL A 309 -14.97 4.74 -33.97
CA VAL A 309 -14.32 4.74 -32.65
C VAL A 309 -13.00 3.96 -32.71
N PHE A 310 -13.00 2.80 -33.38
CA PHE A 310 -11.81 1.96 -33.48
C PHE A 310 -10.81 2.50 -34.52
N SER A 311 -11.27 2.82 -35.73
CA SER A 311 -10.38 3.36 -36.74
C SER A 311 -9.82 4.74 -36.37
N GLY A 312 -10.60 5.56 -35.68
CA GLY A 312 -10.13 6.84 -35.15
C GLY A 312 -9.00 6.69 -34.14
N ALA A 313 -9.15 5.81 -33.16
CA ALA A 313 -8.12 5.51 -32.18
C ALA A 313 -6.88 4.84 -32.80
N ALA A 314 -7.09 3.88 -33.73
CA ALA A 314 -6.00 3.17 -34.39
C ALA A 314 -5.12 4.09 -35.25
N ASN A 315 -5.69 5.14 -35.87
CA ASN A 315 -4.98 6.12 -36.68
C ASN A 315 -4.50 7.36 -35.90
N MET A 316 -4.85 7.47 -34.63
CA MET A 316 -4.44 8.57 -33.75
C MET A 316 -2.98 8.38 -33.31
N LYS A 317 -2.20 9.46 -33.30
CA LYS A 317 -0.86 9.43 -32.69
C LYS A 317 -0.97 9.07 -31.20
N GLY A 318 -0.31 7.98 -30.78
CA GLY A 318 -0.38 7.49 -29.41
C GLY A 318 -1.72 6.84 -29.06
N GLY A 319 -2.55 6.53 -30.07
CA GLY A 319 -3.79 5.77 -29.89
C GLY A 319 -3.53 4.28 -29.72
N ARG A 320 -4.49 3.58 -29.13
CA ARG A 320 -4.46 2.13 -28.91
C ARG A 320 -5.87 1.54 -28.99
N VAL A 321 -5.96 0.35 -29.58
CA VAL A 321 -7.17 -0.47 -29.57
C VAL A 321 -6.83 -1.83 -29.01
N VAL A 322 -7.54 -2.26 -27.97
CA VAL A 322 -7.34 -3.55 -27.31
C VAL A 322 -8.66 -4.28 -27.12
N ALA A 323 -8.58 -5.61 -26.99
CA ALA A 323 -9.68 -6.43 -26.51
C ALA A 323 -9.34 -7.09 -25.18
N LEU A 324 -10.34 -7.29 -24.33
CA LEU A 324 -10.30 -8.07 -23.12
C LEU A 324 -11.32 -9.19 -23.22
N ARG A 325 -10.84 -10.42 -23.44
CA ARG A 325 -11.68 -11.61 -23.43
C ARG A 325 -12.01 -12.02 -22.00
N VAL A 326 -13.28 -12.25 -21.74
CA VAL A 326 -13.80 -12.76 -20.47
C VAL A 326 -14.45 -14.13 -20.72
N PRO A 327 -13.79 -15.24 -20.39
CA PRO A 327 -14.34 -16.57 -20.52
C PRO A 327 -15.66 -16.70 -19.77
N HIS A 328 -16.63 -17.42 -20.37
CA HIS A 328 -17.98 -17.63 -19.81
C HIS A 328 -18.81 -16.36 -19.58
N GLY A 329 -18.33 -15.20 -20.03
CA GLY A 329 -19.04 -13.93 -19.83
C GLY A 329 -20.34 -13.81 -20.60
N SER A 330 -20.57 -14.65 -21.62
CA SER A 330 -21.78 -14.68 -22.47
C SER A 330 -22.66 -15.92 -22.26
N ASP A 331 -22.29 -16.78 -21.29
CA ASP A 331 -23.10 -17.97 -20.99
C ASP A 331 -24.55 -17.58 -20.64
N GLU A 332 -25.52 -18.38 -21.08
CA GLU A 332 -26.95 -18.13 -20.81
C GLU A 332 -27.26 -18.18 -19.32
N GLU A 333 -26.64 -19.10 -18.59
CA GLU A 333 -26.74 -19.21 -17.15
C GLU A 333 -25.43 -18.81 -16.47
N GLY A 334 -25.47 -17.75 -15.66
CA GLY A 334 -24.34 -17.32 -14.84
C GLY A 334 -23.29 -16.50 -15.56
N GLY A 335 -23.54 -16.07 -16.80
CA GLY A 335 -22.73 -15.08 -17.51
C GLY A 335 -22.94 -13.66 -16.99
N ILE A 336 -22.20 -12.72 -17.55
CA ILE A 336 -22.30 -11.29 -17.20
C ILE A 336 -23.59 -10.72 -17.80
N SER A 337 -24.46 -10.22 -16.95
CA SER A 337 -25.74 -9.63 -17.35
C SER A 337 -25.55 -8.29 -18.05
N ARG A 338 -26.63 -7.84 -18.77
CA ARG A 338 -26.62 -6.51 -19.38
C ARG A 338 -26.45 -5.38 -18.35
N GLY A 339 -27.08 -5.52 -17.18
CA GLY A 339 -26.95 -4.53 -16.10
C GLY A 339 -25.55 -4.42 -15.58
N GLU A 340 -24.81 -5.54 -15.48
CA GLU A 340 -23.40 -5.54 -15.11
C GLU A 340 -22.52 -4.91 -16.19
N ILE A 341 -22.80 -5.15 -17.47
CA ILE A 341 -22.11 -4.49 -18.58
C ILE A 341 -22.34 -2.97 -18.54
N ASP A 342 -23.56 -2.53 -18.28
CA ASP A 342 -23.89 -1.11 -18.12
C ASP A 342 -23.11 -0.51 -16.92
N ALA A 343 -23.02 -1.23 -15.81
CA ALA A 343 -22.21 -0.83 -14.66
C ALA A 343 -20.70 -0.77 -14.98
N TYR A 344 -20.17 -1.71 -15.75
CA TYR A 344 -18.78 -1.67 -16.23
C TYR A 344 -18.54 -0.50 -17.18
N THR A 345 -19.51 -0.14 -18.01
CA THR A 345 -19.45 1.02 -18.89
C THR A 345 -19.34 2.32 -18.08
N GLU A 346 -20.13 2.48 -17.02
CA GLU A 346 -19.99 3.64 -16.11
C GLU A 346 -18.66 3.61 -15.35
N PHE A 347 -18.20 2.45 -14.95
CA PHE A 347 -16.93 2.28 -14.25
C PHE A 347 -15.72 2.73 -15.09
N VAL A 348 -15.63 2.34 -16.36
CA VAL A 348 -14.49 2.73 -17.21
C VAL A 348 -14.47 4.22 -17.54
N LYS A 349 -15.61 4.91 -17.47
CA LYS A 349 -15.69 6.37 -17.65
C LYS A 349 -14.91 7.13 -16.58
N ILE A 350 -14.77 6.59 -15.38
CA ILE A 350 -13.97 7.17 -14.29
C ILE A 350 -12.51 7.36 -14.74
N TYR A 351 -12.04 6.49 -15.65
CA TYR A 351 -10.67 6.53 -16.20
C TYR A 351 -10.58 7.27 -17.54
N GLY A 352 -11.64 7.96 -17.96
CA GLY A 352 -11.67 8.79 -19.15
C GLY A 352 -12.16 8.08 -20.42
N ALA A 353 -12.55 6.80 -20.35
CA ALA A 353 -13.17 6.10 -21.49
C ALA A 353 -14.53 6.69 -21.80
N LYS A 354 -14.86 6.84 -23.10
CA LYS A 354 -16.15 7.41 -23.56
C LYS A 354 -17.26 6.38 -23.60
N GLY A 355 -16.92 5.10 -23.57
CA GLY A 355 -17.85 3.98 -23.61
C GLY A 355 -17.09 2.65 -23.52
N LEU A 356 -17.84 1.54 -23.55
CA LEU A 356 -17.31 0.19 -23.50
C LEU A 356 -18.02 -0.67 -24.54
N ALA A 357 -17.40 -0.80 -25.72
CA ALA A 357 -17.90 -1.70 -26.75
C ALA A 357 -17.64 -3.16 -26.35
N TYR A 358 -18.51 -4.06 -26.75
CA TYR A 358 -18.38 -5.48 -26.48
C TYR A 358 -18.99 -6.36 -27.55
N ILE A 359 -18.53 -7.62 -27.63
CA ILE A 359 -19.11 -8.68 -28.47
C ILE A 359 -19.40 -9.89 -27.59
N ARG A 360 -20.60 -10.43 -27.67
CA ARG A 360 -20.94 -11.74 -27.12
C ARG A 360 -20.65 -12.81 -28.16
N VAL A 361 -19.88 -13.82 -27.79
CA VAL A 361 -19.55 -14.95 -28.65
C VAL A 361 -20.47 -16.10 -28.29
N ASN A 362 -21.58 -16.21 -29.04
CA ASN A 362 -22.60 -17.24 -28.77
C ASN A 362 -22.23 -18.56 -29.43
N GLU A 363 -21.82 -18.54 -30.71
CA GLU A 363 -21.53 -19.76 -31.47
C GLU A 363 -20.57 -19.45 -32.64
N LEU A 364 -19.29 -19.73 -32.49
CA LEU A 364 -18.25 -19.46 -33.50
C LEU A 364 -18.48 -20.17 -34.82
N ALA A 365 -19.06 -21.39 -34.78
CA ALA A 365 -19.35 -22.17 -35.97
C ALA A 365 -20.31 -21.47 -36.96
N LYS A 366 -21.10 -20.52 -36.48
CA LYS A 366 -21.99 -19.68 -37.30
C LYS A 366 -21.30 -18.43 -37.87
N GLY A 367 -20.00 -18.29 -37.66
CA GLY A 367 -19.25 -17.13 -38.10
C GLY A 367 -19.85 -15.82 -37.51
N ARG A 368 -20.04 -14.83 -38.38
CA ARG A 368 -20.56 -13.51 -37.97
C ARG A 368 -21.94 -13.58 -37.29
N ASP A 369 -22.82 -14.50 -37.72
CA ASP A 369 -24.16 -14.66 -37.16
C ASP A 369 -24.15 -15.24 -35.72
N GLY A 370 -23.06 -15.86 -35.33
CA GLY A 370 -22.84 -16.34 -33.97
C GLY A 370 -22.30 -15.28 -33.02
N LEU A 371 -22.09 -14.06 -33.49
CA LEU A 371 -21.54 -12.93 -32.72
C LEU A 371 -22.61 -11.88 -32.49
N GLN A 372 -22.94 -11.59 -31.27
CA GLN A 372 -23.98 -10.63 -30.91
C GLN A 372 -23.35 -9.30 -30.45
N SER A 373 -23.45 -8.30 -31.33
CA SER A 373 -23.10 -6.92 -31.01
C SER A 373 -23.45 -5.97 -32.15
N PRO A 374 -23.87 -4.73 -31.85
CA PRO A 374 -24.15 -3.73 -32.88
C PRO A 374 -22.87 -3.30 -33.66
N ILE A 375 -21.69 -3.51 -33.14
CA ILE A 375 -20.42 -3.10 -33.80
C ILE A 375 -19.97 -4.09 -34.88
N VAL A 376 -20.37 -5.36 -34.80
CA VAL A 376 -19.92 -6.44 -35.70
C VAL A 376 -20.14 -6.08 -37.17
N LYS A 377 -21.26 -5.44 -37.50
CA LYS A 377 -21.57 -5.02 -38.89
C LYS A 377 -20.58 -3.97 -39.47
N ASN A 378 -19.88 -3.26 -38.61
CA ASN A 378 -18.93 -2.20 -38.99
C ASN A 378 -17.47 -2.64 -38.91
N ILE A 379 -17.23 -3.94 -38.70
CA ILE A 379 -15.91 -4.58 -38.68
C ILE A 379 -15.88 -5.58 -39.84
N HIS A 380 -14.93 -5.44 -40.76
CA HIS A 380 -14.81 -6.37 -41.88
C HIS A 380 -14.28 -7.74 -41.42
N ASP A 381 -14.50 -8.78 -42.22
CA ASP A 381 -14.23 -10.17 -41.84
C ASP A 381 -12.79 -10.41 -41.41
N LYS A 382 -11.81 -9.86 -42.15
CA LYS A 382 -10.40 -10.01 -41.83
C LYS A 382 -10.05 -9.46 -40.45
N ALA A 383 -10.59 -8.29 -40.07
CA ALA A 383 -10.35 -7.71 -38.75
C ALA A 383 -11.09 -8.52 -37.67
N LEU A 384 -12.29 -8.99 -37.95
CA LEU A 384 -13.08 -9.81 -37.04
C LEU A 384 -12.37 -11.16 -36.75
N ASP A 385 -11.85 -11.83 -37.79
CA ASP A 385 -11.09 -13.06 -37.65
C ASP A 385 -9.84 -12.86 -36.79
N GLU A 386 -9.12 -11.74 -36.97
CA GLU A 386 -7.97 -11.41 -36.13
C GLU A 386 -8.38 -11.11 -34.67
N VAL A 387 -9.51 -10.48 -34.42
CA VAL A 387 -10.06 -10.32 -33.06
C VAL A 387 -10.25 -11.67 -32.39
N LEU A 388 -10.99 -12.58 -33.04
CA LEU A 388 -11.27 -13.91 -32.49
C LEU A 388 -10.00 -14.73 -32.27
N LYS A 389 -9.05 -14.66 -33.21
CA LYS A 389 -7.77 -15.37 -33.15
C LYS A 389 -6.89 -14.83 -32.03
N ARG A 390 -6.68 -13.51 -31.95
CA ARG A 390 -5.77 -12.89 -30.97
C ARG A 390 -6.31 -12.98 -29.54
N THR A 391 -7.62 -12.95 -29.38
CA THR A 391 -8.27 -13.17 -28.08
C THR A 391 -8.35 -14.63 -27.70
N GLY A 392 -8.21 -15.55 -28.64
CA GLY A 392 -8.47 -16.97 -28.43
C GLY A 392 -9.93 -17.25 -28.05
N ALA A 393 -10.86 -16.49 -28.64
CA ALA A 393 -12.29 -16.55 -28.31
C ALA A 393 -12.88 -17.94 -28.46
N GLN A 394 -13.77 -18.30 -27.56
CA GLN A 394 -14.55 -19.54 -27.55
C GLN A 394 -16.04 -19.24 -27.39
N ASP A 395 -16.89 -20.24 -27.69
CA ASP A 395 -18.33 -20.13 -27.45
C ASP A 395 -18.58 -19.83 -25.96
N GLY A 396 -19.48 -18.90 -25.68
CA GLY A 396 -19.79 -18.44 -24.32
C GLY A 396 -18.92 -17.27 -23.83
N ASP A 397 -17.94 -16.80 -24.60
CA ASP A 397 -17.08 -15.69 -24.18
C ASP A 397 -17.75 -14.32 -24.40
N LEU A 398 -17.31 -13.37 -23.58
CA LEU A 398 -17.60 -11.94 -23.74
C LEU A 398 -16.30 -11.20 -24.00
N ILE A 399 -16.25 -10.39 -25.04
CA ILE A 399 -15.07 -9.60 -25.40
C ILE A 399 -15.41 -8.12 -25.24
N PHE A 400 -14.69 -7.45 -24.36
CA PHE A 400 -14.73 -5.99 -24.20
C PHE A 400 -13.63 -5.33 -25.02
N PHE A 401 -13.84 -4.07 -25.43
CA PHE A 401 -12.89 -3.30 -26.21
C PHE A 401 -12.59 -1.95 -25.56
N GLY A 402 -11.32 -1.55 -25.64
CA GLY A 402 -10.87 -0.20 -25.35
C GLY A 402 -10.27 0.45 -26.59
N ALA A 403 -10.66 1.68 -26.90
CA ALA A 403 -10.16 2.42 -28.07
C ALA A 403 -10.13 3.92 -27.76
N ASP A 404 -8.94 4.46 -27.56
CA ASP A 404 -8.67 5.89 -27.28
C ASP A 404 -7.14 6.12 -27.30
N LYS A 405 -6.64 7.20 -26.72
CA LYS A 405 -5.22 7.35 -26.36
C LYS A 405 -4.77 6.19 -25.49
N ALA A 406 -3.57 5.69 -25.70
CA ALA A 406 -3.05 4.50 -25.00
C ALA A 406 -3.17 4.60 -23.47
N LYS A 407 -2.91 5.79 -22.88
CA LYS A 407 -3.08 6.02 -21.46
C LYS A 407 -4.51 5.74 -20.97
N VAL A 408 -5.50 6.26 -21.65
CA VAL A 408 -6.94 6.06 -21.31
C VAL A 408 -7.30 4.57 -21.42
N VAL A 409 -6.88 3.91 -22.50
CA VAL A 409 -7.15 2.48 -22.74
C VAL A 409 -6.51 1.63 -21.63
N ASN A 410 -5.26 1.89 -21.31
CA ASN A 410 -4.53 1.16 -20.26
C ASN A 410 -5.20 1.34 -18.90
N ASP A 411 -5.48 2.58 -18.50
CA ASP A 411 -6.11 2.88 -17.21
C ASP A 411 -7.51 2.27 -17.12
N ALA A 412 -8.33 2.39 -18.16
CA ALA A 412 -9.73 1.92 -18.17
C ALA A 412 -9.84 0.39 -18.25
N ILE A 413 -9.18 -0.22 -19.23
CA ILE A 413 -9.29 -1.67 -19.46
C ILE A 413 -8.45 -2.45 -18.44
N GLY A 414 -7.31 -1.91 -18.02
CA GLY A 414 -6.53 -2.46 -16.90
C GLY A 414 -7.34 -2.49 -15.59
N ALA A 415 -8.08 -1.41 -15.29
CA ALA A 415 -8.97 -1.37 -14.13
C ALA A 415 -10.16 -2.32 -14.27
N LEU A 416 -10.76 -2.41 -15.47
CA LEU A 416 -11.85 -3.35 -15.75
C LEU A 416 -11.41 -4.80 -15.57
N ARG A 417 -10.22 -5.14 -16.03
CA ARG A 417 -9.59 -6.45 -15.83
C ARG A 417 -9.57 -6.84 -14.35
N LEU A 418 -9.11 -5.94 -13.49
CA LEU A 418 -9.06 -6.15 -12.03
C LEU A 418 -10.47 -6.30 -11.44
N LYS A 419 -11.40 -5.43 -11.86
CA LYS A 419 -12.78 -5.44 -11.35
C LYS A 419 -13.49 -6.75 -11.67
N ILE A 420 -13.36 -7.26 -12.90
CA ILE A 420 -13.93 -8.53 -13.31
C ILE A 420 -13.26 -9.70 -12.59
N GLY A 421 -11.93 -9.72 -12.52
CA GLY A 421 -11.19 -10.80 -11.89
C GLY A 421 -11.51 -10.96 -10.40
N HIS A 422 -11.65 -9.86 -9.67
CA HIS A 422 -11.98 -9.88 -8.23
C HIS A 422 -13.48 -10.02 -7.93
N SER A 423 -14.36 -9.97 -8.94
CA SER A 423 -15.79 -10.16 -8.77
C SER A 423 -16.15 -11.62 -8.40
N ASP A 424 -17.37 -11.82 -7.90
CA ASP A 424 -17.89 -13.16 -7.64
C ASP A 424 -17.91 -14.01 -8.93
N PHE A 425 -18.23 -13.38 -10.07
CA PHE A 425 -18.12 -14.01 -11.38
C PHE A 425 -16.68 -14.50 -11.65
N GLY A 426 -15.69 -13.63 -11.49
CA GLY A 426 -14.30 -13.96 -11.73
C GLY A 426 -13.79 -15.10 -10.85
N LYS A 427 -14.14 -15.09 -9.57
CA LYS A 427 -13.80 -16.17 -8.61
C LYS A 427 -14.49 -17.47 -8.96
N LYS A 428 -15.78 -17.44 -9.29
CA LYS A 428 -16.58 -18.61 -9.69
C LYS A 428 -16.02 -19.32 -10.93
N HIS A 429 -15.54 -18.55 -11.91
CA HIS A 429 -15.04 -19.08 -13.18
C HIS A 429 -13.51 -19.29 -13.20
N GLY A 430 -12.84 -19.21 -12.04
CA GLY A 430 -11.40 -19.46 -11.91
C GLY A 430 -10.52 -18.43 -12.60
N LEU A 431 -11.02 -17.21 -12.79
CA LEU A 431 -10.29 -16.07 -13.34
C LEU A 431 -9.41 -15.39 -12.28
N PHE A 432 -9.61 -15.72 -11.02
CA PHE A 432 -8.82 -15.27 -9.87
C PHE A 432 -8.20 -16.47 -9.16
N GLU A 433 -6.93 -16.35 -8.81
CA GLU A 433 -6.20 -17.31 -7.98
C GLU A 433 -5.88 -16.69 -6.63
N ASP A 434 -6.34 -17.31 -5.54
CA ASP A 434 -6.01 -16.88 -4.18
C ASP A 434 -4.60 -17.36 -3.80
N ARG A 435 -3.60 -16.56 -4.14
CA ARG A 435 -2.17 -16.81 -3.89
C ARG A 435 -1.39 -15.52 -3.73
N TRP A 436 -0.16 -15.61 -3.29
CA TRP A 436 0.80 -14.53 -3.41
C TRP A 436 1.44 -14.56 -4.79
N ALA A 437 1.42 -13.44 -5.49
CA ALA A 437 1.91 -13.32 -6.86
C ALA A 437 2.92 -12.17 -6.99
N PRO A 438 4.16 -12.37 -6.50
CA PRO A 438 5.21 -11.37 -6.63
C PRO A 438 5.79 -11.35 -8.05
N LEU A 439 6.29 -10.20 -8.49
CA LEU A 439 7.10 -10.06 -9.70
C LEU A 439 8.01 -8.84 -9.60
N TRP A 440 9.04 -8.82 -10.44
CA TRP A 440 9.81 -7.63 -10.75
C TRP A 440 9.34 -7.04 -12.07
N VAL A 441 9.06 -5.74 -12.09
CA VAL A 441 8.91 -4.96 -13.31
C VAL A 441 10.18 -4.16 -13.52
N VAL A 442 10.76 -4.28 -14.71
CA VAL A 442 12.06 -3.71 -15.07
C VAL A 442 11.99 -2.96 -16.40
N ASP A 443 13.09 -2.35 -16.80
CA ASP A 443 13.22 -1.69 -18.10
C ASP A 443 12.19 -0.57 -18.32
N PHE A 444 12.01 0.25 -17.28
CA PHE A 444 11.15 1.42 -17.35
C PHE A 444 11.67 2.44 -18.36
N PRO A 445 10.79 3.18 -19.06
CA PRO A 445 11.22 4.36 -19.79
C PRO A 445 11.86 5.35 -18.83
N MET A 446 12.92 6.03 -19.28
CA MET A 446 13.59 7.01 -18.44
C MET A 446 12.81 8.32 -18.35
N PHE A 447 12.12 8.67 -19.44
CA PHE A 447 11.39 9.92 -19.60
C PHE A 447 9.96 9.67 -20.10
N GLU A 448 9.04 10.53 -19.67
CA GLU A 448 7.68 10.63 -20.18
C GLU A 448 7.45 12.05 -20.69
N TYR A 449 6.88 12.17 -21.89
CA TYR A 449 6.59 13.49 -22.48
C TYR A 449 5.27 14.04 -21.93
N ASP A 450 5.34 15.21 -21.35
CA ASP A 450 4.18 15.98 -20.87
C ASP A 450 3.69 16.89 -21.99
N GLU A 451 2.53 16.57 -22.58
CA GLU A 451 1.93 17.33 -23.68
C GLU A 451 1.48 18.74 -23.24
N GLU A 452 1.07 18.92 -21.98
CA GLU A 452 0.63 20.22 -21.46
C GLU A 452 1.84 21.12 -21.18
N ALA A 453 2.84 20.60 -20.51
CA ALA A 453 4.06 21.32 -20.19
C ALA A 453 5.06 21.42 -21.35
N GLN A 454 4.84 20.68 -22.45
CA GLN A 454 5.72 20.62 -23.65
C GLN A 454 7.18 20.30 -23.29
N ARG A 455 7.36 19.34 -22.37
CA ARG A 455 8.67 18.88 -21.90
C ARG A 455 8.65 17.44 -21.47
N TYR A 456 9.83 16.85 -21.34
CA TYR A 456 9.99 15.56 -20.70
C TYR A 456 10.04 15.70 -19.17
N ASN A 457 9.44 14.75 -18.48
CA ASN A 457 9.58 14.51 -17.05
C ASN A 457 10.32 13.20 -16.84
N ALA A 458 11.07 13.07 -15.75
CA ALA A 458 11.66 11.78 -15.35
C ALA A 458 10.56 10.86 -14.82
N VAL A 459 10.57 9.59 -15.23
CA VAL A 459 9.57 8.61 -14.77
C VAL A 459 9.77 8.30 -13.29
N HIS A 460 11.01 8.09 -12.85
CA HIS A 460 11.37 7.90 -11.44
C HIS A 460 11.84 9.21 -10.82
N HIS A 461 13.11 9.55 -11.03
CA HIS A 461 13.70 10.83 -10.57
C HIS A 461 14.93 11.18 -11.42
N PRO A 462 15.41 12.44 -11.38
CA PRO A 462 16.49 12.91 -12.24
C PRO A 462 17.85 12.23 -12.04
N PHE A 463 18.02 11.46 -10.98
CA PHE A 463 19.29 10.78 -10.64
C PHE A 463 19.32 9.31 -11.06
N THR A 464 18.28 8.81 -11.71
CA THR A 464 18.21 7.46 -12.26
C THR A 464 19.16 7.30 -13.45
N ALA A 465 19.95 6.22 -13.46
CA ALA A 465 20.88 5.95 -14.57
C ALA A 465 20.14 5.35 -15.77
N PRO A 466 20.58 5.70 -17.00
CA PRO A 466 20.13 5.01 -18.21
C PRO A 466 20.75 3.61 -18.30
N LYS A 467 20.15 2.73 -19.10
CA LYS A 467 20.79 1.49 -19.53
C LYS A 467 22.09 1.78 -20.26
N ASP A 468 23.02 0.84 -20.22
CA ASP A 468 24.30 0.96 -20.91
C ASP A 468 24.07 1.15 -22.41
N GLY A 469 24.74 2.15 -22.99
CA GLY A 469 24.59 2.52 -24.39
C GLY A 469 23.40 3.44 -24.70
N HIS A 470 22.60 3.83 -23.69
CA HIS A 470 21.49 4.77 -23.87
C HIS A 470 21.84 6.22 -23.50
N GLU A 471 23.07 6.51 -23.09
CA GLU A 471 23.47 7.82 -22.58
C GLU A 471 23.27 8.93 -23.62
N ASP A 472 23.50 8.65 -24.90
CA ASP A 472 23.28 9.61 -25.97
C ASP A 472 21.80 9.78 -26.34
N TRP A 473 21.00 8.74 -26.13
CA TRP A 473 19.57 8.81 -26.38
C TRP A 473 18.82 9.74 -25.42
N MET A 474 19.37 10.00 -24.24
CA MET A 474 18.78 10.99 -23.33
C MET A 474 18.57 12.36 -23.99
N VAL A 475 19.46 12.73 -24.92
CA VAL A 475 19.40 14.01 -25.64
C VAL A 475 18.82 13.84 -27.04
N THR A 476 19.20 12.78 -27.77
CA THR A 476 18.87 12.60 -29.19
C THR A 476 17.51 11.93 -29.43
N ALA A 477 17.07 11.04 -28.52
CA ALA A 477 15.84 10.28 -28.62
C ALA A 477 15.30 9.91 -27.20
N PRO A 478 14.93 10.89 -26.36
CA PRO A 478 14.53 10.65 -24.97
C PRO A 478 13.43 9.59 -24.82
N GLU A 479 12.51 9.53 -25.79
CA GLU A 479 11.40 8.58 -25.83
C GLU A 479 11.84 7.10 -25.96
N LYS A 480 13.07 6.86 -26.36
CA LYS A 480 13.67 5.51 -26.50
C LYS A 480 14.56 5.13 -25.34
N CYS A 481 14.90 6.10 -24.49
CA CYS A 481 15.83 5.90 -23.40
C CYS A 481 15.20 5.04 -22.29
N ILE A 482 15.85 3.91 -21.97
CA ILE A 482 15.43 2.99 -20.90
C ILE A 482 16.28 3.24 -19.67
N ALA A 483 15.64 3.28 -18.51
CA ALA A 483 16.27 3.45 -17.21
C ALA A 483 16.72 2.12 -16.59
N LYS A 484 17.74 2.15 -15.75
CA LYS A 484 18.08 1.08 -14.81
C LYS A 484 17.17 1.13 -13.58
N GLY A 485 15.87 1.05 -13.85
CA GLY A 485 14.81 1.09 -12.83
C GLY A 485 14.15 -0.27 -12.65
N TYR A 486 13.71 -0.56 -11.44
CA TYR A 486 13.06 -1.81 -11.07
C TYR A 486 12.05 -1.59 -9.94
N ASP A 487 10.87 -2.18 -10.09
CA ASP A 487 9.82 -2.17 -9.08
C ASP A 487 9.46 -3.60 -8.69
N MET A 488 9.31 -3.83 -7.39
CA MET A 488 8.76 -5.07 -6.86
C MET A 488 7.25 -4.91 -6.69
N VAL A 489 6.51 -5.77 -7.35
CA VAL A 489 5.05 -5.78 -7.33
C VAL A 489 4.56 -7.05 -6.64
N LEU A 490 3.56 -6.92 -5.79
CA LEU A 490 2.93 -8.03 -5.09
C LEU A 490 1.41 -7.85 -5.13
N ASN A 491 0.71 -8.81 -5.73
CA ASN A 491 -0.75 -8.81 -5.79
C ASN A 491 -1.35 -7.51 -6.35
N GLY A 492 -0.73 -6.94 -7.38
CA GLY A 492 -1.18 -5.70 -8.01
C GLY A 492 -0.75 -4.41 -7.29
N TRP A 493 0.08 -4.52 -6.26
CA TRP A 493 0.63 -3.39 -5.52
C TRP A 493 2.13 -3.29 -5.72
N GLU A 494 2.61 -2.13 -6.11
CA GLU A 494 4.03 -1.79 -6.00
C GLU A 494 4.37 -1.69 -4.51
N ILE A 495 5.13 -2.64 -3.99
CA ILE A 495 5.56 -2.66 -2.60
C ILE A 495 6.91 -1.99 -2.38
N GLY A 496 7.69 -1.82 -3.44
CA GLY A 496 8.96 -1.13 -3.42
C GLY A 496 9.48 -0.90 -4.82
N GLY A 497 10.26 0.15 -4.98
CA GLY A 497 10.88 0.50 -6.25
C GLY A 497 12.20 1.24 -6.07
N GLY A 498 13.02 1.18 -7.09
CA GLY A 498 14.31 1.82 -7.08
C GLY A 498 15.01 1.82 -8.42
N SER A 499 16.28 2.18 -8.39
CA SER A 499 17.12 2.23 -9.59
C SER A 499 18.61 2.22 -9.23
N VAL A 500 19.44 1.95 -10.21
CA VAL A 500 20.83 2.37 -10.19
C VAL A 500 20.90 3.86 -10.46
N ARG A 501 21.79 4.58 -9.75
CA ARG A 501 21.89 6.04 -9.83
C ARG A 501 23.01 6.46 -10.78
N ILE A 502 22.91 7.68 -11.28
CA ILE A 502 24.00 8.32 -11.99
C ILE A 502 25.08 8.70 -10.99
N HIS A 503 26.34 8.31 -11.25
CA HIS A 503 27.50 8.70 -10.44
C HIS A 503 28.51 9.56 -11.20
N ARG A 504 28.27 9.80 -12.49
CA ARG A 504 29.13 10.64 -13.35
C ARG A 504 28.45 11.96 -13.68
N ALA A 505 29.17 13.06 -13.49
CA ALA A 505 28.66 14.41 -13.70
C ALA A 505 28.27 14.68 -15.18
N ASP A 506 29.01 14.12 -16.14
CA ASP A 506 28.71 14.28 -17.57
C ASP A 506 27.38 13.61 -17.96
N VAL A 507 27.07 12.46 -17.39
CA VAL A 507 25.78 11.77 -17.61
C VAL A 507 24.65 12.52 -16.93
N GLN A 508 24.87 13.04 -15.71
CA GLN A 508 23.88 13.81 -14.99
C GLN A 508 23.48 15.09 -15.74
N GLN A 509 24.44 15.77 -16.38
CA GLN A 509 24.17 16.96 -17.19
C GLN A 509 23.24 16.64 -18.36
N LYS A 510 23.42 15.51 -19.05
CA LYS A 510 22.54 15.08 -20.13
C LYS A 510 21.09 14.89 -19.69
N VAL A 511 20.87 14.37 -18.47
CA VAL A 511 19.51 14.27 -17.90
C VAL A 511 18.89 15.65 -17.67
N PHE A 512 19.64 16.58 -17.08
CA PHE A 512 19.14 17.93 -16.87
C PHE A 512 18.83 18.66 -18.19
N ASP A 513 19.64 18.45 -19.21
CA ASP A 513 19.39 19.00 -20.55
C ASP A 513 18.09 18.43 -21.15
N ALA A 514 17.85 17.11 -21.02
CA ALA A 514 16.61 16.47 -21.47
C ALA A 514 15.37 16.97 -20.72
N LEU A 515 15.50 17.26 -19.43
CA LEU A 515 14.44 17.79 -18.58
C LEU A 515 14.29 19.33 -18.68
N LYS A 516 15.14 19.98 -19.45
CA LYS A 516 15.21 21.46 -19.56
C LYS A 516 15.44 22.15 -18.21
N ILE A 517 16.25 21.55 -17.35
CA ILE A 517 16.70 22.13 -16.08
C ILE A 517 18.00 22.87 -16.34
N THR A 518 18.02 24.19 -16.10
CA THR A 518 19.22 24.99 -16.31
C THR A 518 20.30 24.68 -15.27
N PRO A 519 21.60 24.96 -15.57
CA PRO A 519 22.67 24.78 -14.58
C PRO A 519 22.43 25.52 -13.26
N GLU A 520 21.85 26.75 -13.36
CA GLU A 520 21.52 27.56 -12.19
C GLU A 520 20.40 26.92 -11.36
N GLU A 521 19.35 26.42 -12.01
CA GLU A 521 18.27 25.69 -11.32
C GLU A 521 18.78 24.42 -10.68
N ALA A 522 19.61 23.63 -11.37
CA ALA A 522 20.23 22.42 -10.85
C ALA A 522 21.08 22.71 -9.63
N GLN A 523 21.90 23.77 -9.67
CA GLN A 523 22.74 24.20 -8.55
C GLN A 523 21.91 24.66 -7.35
N VAL A 524 20.83 25.40 -7.57
CA VAL A 524 19.93 25.87 -6.49
C VAL A 524 19.22 24.68 -5.83
N LYS A 525 18.73 23.72 -6.60
CA LYS A 525 17.96 22.58 -6.09
C LYS A 525 18.85 21.47 -5.52
N PHE A 526 19.91 21.10 -6.23
CA PHE A 526 20.69 19.87 -6.01
C PHE A 526 22.20 20.13 -5.85
N GLY A 527 22.62 21.39 -5.68
CA GLY A 527 24.03 21.77 -5.67
C GLY A 527 24.87 20.94 -4.71
N PHE A 528 24.38 20.67 -3.51
CA PHE A 528 25.09 19.88 -2.51
C PHE A 528 25.35 18.42 -2.95
N LEU A 529 24.44 17.80 -3.71
CA LEU A 529 24.66 16.48 -4.28
C LEU A 529 25.61 16.55 -5.49
N LEU A 530 25.41 17.52 -6.38
CA LEU A 530 26.26 17.69 -7.56
C LEU A 530 27.71 17.96 -7.17
N ASP A 531 27.94 18.78 -6.13
CA ASP A 531 29.27 19.03 -5.58
C ASP A 531 29.89 17.75 -4.99
N ALA A 532 29.08 16.96 -4.27
CA ALA A 532 29.54 15.68 -3.69
C ALA A 532 29.93 14.65 -4.77
N LEU A 533 29.18 14.58 -5.88
CA LEU A 533 29.50 13.65 -6.98
C LEU A 533 30.89 13.89 -7.59
N GLN A 534 31.47 15.09 -7.43
CA GLN A 534 32.81 15.42 -7.91
C GLN A 534 33.94 14.77 -7.09
N TYR A 535 33.65 14.28 -5.89
CA TYR A 535 34.63 13.66 -4.99
C TYR A 535 34.75 12.15 -5.16
N GLY A 536 34.63 11.64 -6.38
CA GLY A 536 34.81 10.22 -6.65
C GLY A 536 33.63 9.39 -6.18
N ALA A 537 32.40 9.81 -6.52
CA ALA A 537 31.21 9.06 -6.20
C ALA A 537 31.28 7.63 -6.75
N PRO A 538 30.99 6.58 -5.94
CA PRO A 538 30.97 5.21 -6.41
C PRO A 538 29.74 4.95 -7.30
N PRO A 539 29.78 3.95 -8.17
CA PRO A 539 28.54 3.37 -8.69
C PRO A 539 27.65 2.95 -7.53
N HIS A 540 26.39 3.38 -7.51
CA HIS A 540 25.47 3.10 -6.43
C HIS A 540 24.03 2.97 -6.94
N GLY A 541 23.24 2.28 -6.17
CA GLY A 541 21.82 2.06 -6.44
C GLY A 541 21.09 1.59 -5.20
N GLY A 542 19.80 1.66 -5.22
CA GLY A 542 19.00 1.27 -4.09
C GLY A 542 17.52 1.22 -4.42
N LEU A 543 16.73 1.11 -3.39
CA LEU A 543 15.27 1.12 -3.48
C LEU A 543 14.66 1.56 -2.15
N ALA A 544 13.35 1.77 -2.18
CA ALA A 544 12.56 2.00 -1.00
C ALA A 544 11.32 1.11 -1.01
N PHE A 545 11.02 0.46 0.11
CA PHE A 545 9.78 -0.28 0.30
C PHE A 545 8.77 0.54 1.12
N GLY A 546 7.51 0.49 0.73
CA GLY A 546 6.42 1.05 1.52
C GLY A 546 6.04 0.09 2.65
N LEU A 547 6.52 0.33 3.88
CA LEU A 547 6.22 -0.55 5.01
C LEU A 547 4.72 -0.66 5.26
N ASP A 548 3.99 0.44 5.16
CA ASP A 548 2.54 0.48 5.36
C ASP A 548 1.82 -0.42 4.33
N ARG A 549 2.23 -0.39 3.07
CA ARG A 549 1.67 -1.23 2.00
C ARG A 549 1.94 -2.71 2.24
N ILE A 550 3.17 -3.07 2.57
CA ILE A 550 3.55 -4.46 2.87
C ILE A 550 2.68 -5.01 4.00
N VAL A 551 2.56 -4.27 5.11
CA VAL A 551 1.78 -4.71 6.27
C VAL A 551 0.28 -4.76 5.93
N THR A 552 -0.24 -3.84 5.13
CA THR A 552 -1.63 -3.86 4.65
C THR A 552 -1.92 -5.15 3.86
N LEU A 553 -1.05 -5.52 2.93
CA LEU A 553 -1.18 -6.77 2.17
C LEU A 553 -1.09 -8.00 3.08
N MET A 554 -0.14 -8.03 4.01
CA MET A 554 0.08 -9.16 4.91
C MET A 554 -1.06 -9.37 5.91
N THR A 555 -1.75 -8.31 6.32
CA THR A 555 -2.90 -8.37 7.24
C THR A 555 -4.21 -8.63 6.53
N GLY A 556 -4.28 -8.40 5.22
CA GLY A 556 -5.53 -8.39 4.46
C GLY A 556 -6.44 -7.20 4.82
N ALA A 557 -5.89 -6.14 5.41
CA ALA A 557 -6.65 -4.94 5.78
C ALA A 557 -7.19 -4.21 4.54
N GLU A 558 -8.38 -3.68 4.63
CA GLU A 558 -9.02 -2.92 3.54
C GLU A 558 -8.44 -1.51 3.39
N SER A 559 -7.85 -0.97 4.43
CA SER A 559 -7.29 0.36 4.47
C SER A 559 -5.90 0.39 5.10
N ILE A 560 -5.01 1.19 4.52
CA ILE A 560 -3.69 1.49 5.11
C ILE A 560 -3.79 2.08 6.52
N ARG A 561 -4.92 2.71 6.86
CA ARG A 561 -5.18 3.27 8.19
C ARG A 561 -5.34 2.20 9.28
N ASP A 562 -5.58 0.96 8.91
CA ASP A 562 -5.70 -0.17 9.84
C ASP A 562 -4.36 -0.77 10.29
N VAL A 563 -3.27 -0.33 9.67
CA VAL A 563 -1.90 -0.77 9.99
C VAL A 563 -1.01 0.36 10.52
N ILE A 564 -1.58 1.54 10.72
CA ILE A 564 -0.92 2.73 11.28
C ILE A 564 -1.62 3.10 12.59
N ALA A 565 -0.86 3.30 13.66
CA ALA A 565 -1.45 3.56 14.98
C ALA A 565 -2.32 4.84 14.99
N PHE A 566 -1.82 5.94 14.46
CA PHE A 566 -2.48 7.25 14.44
C PHE A 566 -2.46 7.85 13.02
N PRO A 567 -3.28 7.32 12.10
CA PRO A 567 -3.32 7.78 10.72
C PRO A 567 -4.11 9.08 10.57
N LYS A 568 -3.97 9.72 9.40
CA LYS A 568 -4.83 10.81 8.97
C LYS A 568 -6.02 10.28 8.15
N THR A 569 -7.13 11.04 8.17
CA THR A 569 -8.28 10.82 7.26
C THR A 569 -7.89 11.15 5.81
N GLN A 570 -8.80 10.88 4.86
CA GLN A 570 -8.64 11.31 3.46
C GLN A 570 -8.53 12.84 3.29
N ARG A 571 -8.96 13.62 4.30
CA ARG A 571 -8.82 15.07 4.33
C ARG A 571 -7.56 15.55 5.05
N ALA A 572 -6.59 14.66 5.27
CA ALA A 572 -5.34 14.93 5.96
C ALA A 572 -5.52 15.46 7.42
N GLN A 573 -6.54 14.96 8.12
CA GLN A 573 -6.88 15.36 9.48
C GLN A 573 -6.70 14.19 10.46
N CYS A 574 -6.24 14.48 11.67
CA CYS A 574 -6.27 13.56 12.80
C CYS A 574 -7.49 13.86 13.67
N LEU A 575 -8.48 12.97 13.68
CA LEU A 575 -9.72 13.17 14.44
C LEU A 575 -9.51 13.04 15.96
N LEU A 576 -8.49 12.29 16.38
CA LEU A 576 -8.15 12.14 17.80
C LEU A 576 -7.56 13.43 18.37
N THR A 577 -6.57 14.02 17.69
CA THR A 577 -5.84 15.20 18.17
C THR A 577 -6.39 16.51 17.62
N GLN A 578 -7.33 16.44 16.67
CA GLN A 578 -7.86 17.58 15.92
C GLN A 578 -6.79 18.36 15.13
N ALA A 579 -5.71 17.68 14.73
CA ALA A 579 -4.71 18.27 13.86
C ALA A 579 -5.18 18.19 12.39
N PRO A 580 -4.88 19.22 11.52
CA PRO A 580 -4.20 20.47 11.88
C PRO A 580 -5.09 21.43 12.68
N SER A 581 -4.47 22.26 13.51
CA SER A 581 -5.17 23.25 14.35
C SER A 581 -4.63 24.65 14.11
N LEU A 582 -5.36 25.63 14.59
CA LEU A 582 -4.91 27.03 14.58
C LEU A 582 -3.74 27.21 15.54
N VAL A 583 -2.83 28.09 15.20
CA VAL A 583 -1.74 28.55 16.06
C VAL A 583 -2.01 29.98 16.51
N ASP A 584 -1.47 30.37 17.66
CA ASP A 584 -1.71 31.70 18.20
C ASP A 584 -0.95 32.79 17.42
N GLU A 585 -1.49 33.99 17.49
CA GLU A 585 -0.98 35.19 16.80
C GLU A 585 0.47 35.53 17.19
N LYS A 586 0.86 35.24 18.44
CA LYS A 586 2.22 35.48 18.92
C LYS A 586 3.23 34.59 18.20
N GLN A 587 2.91 33.29 18.06
CA GLN A 587 3.75 32.35 17.31
C GLN A 587 3.87 32.75 15.85
N LEU A 588 2.78 33.17 15.19
CA LEU A 588 2.81 33.64 13.80
C LEU A 588 3.71 34.85 13.64
N ARG A 589 3.65 35.81 14.58
CA ARG A 589 4.54 36.99 14.58
C ARG A 589 6.00 36.61 14.75
N GLU A 590 6.31 35.69 15.67
CA GLU A 590 7.67 35.21 15.87
C GLU A 590 8.25 34.47 14.63
N LEU A 591 7.37 33.94 13.79
CA LEU A 591 7.73 33.28 12.51
C LEU A 591 7.67 34.25 11.32
N HIS A 592 7.33 35.53 11.52
CA HIS A 592 7.13 36.51 10.46
C HIS A 592 6.08 36.10 9.43
N ILE A 593 5.04 35.36 9.85
CA ILE A 593 3.96 34.85 9.01
C ILE A 593 2.69 35.64 9.27
N ARG A 594 2.03 36.05 8.18
CA ARG A 594 0.69 36.64 8.22
C ARG A 594 -0.28 35.78 7.42
N LEU A 595 -1.37 35.38 8.04
CA LEU A 595 -2.46 34.66 7.39
C LEU A 595 -3.27 35.65 6.52
N ARG A 596 -3.64 35.22 5.31
CA ARG A 596 -4.50 35.96 4.40
C ARG A 596 -5.91 35.34 4.41
N ASN A 597 -6.95 36.16 4.44
CA ASN A 597 -8.36 35.76 4.25
C ASN A 597 -8.91 34.74 5.24
N LEU A 598 -8.61 34.87 6.53
CA LEU A 598 -9.28 34.05 7.56
C LEU A 598 -10.77 34.42 7.76
N ASP A 599 -11.17 35.66 7.42
CA ASP A 599 -12.52 36.19 7.70
C ASP A 599 -13.64 35.56 6.86
N ALA A 600 -13.33 34.78 5.83
CA ALA A 600 -14.31 34.21 4.93
C ALA A 600 -14.74 32.75 5.24
N LYS A 601 -14.14 32.06 6.22
CA LYS A 601 -14.37 30.63 6.49
C LYS A 601 -14.67 30.23 7.95
N GLN A 602 -15.03 31.18 8.81
CA GLN A 602 -15.50 30.83 10.19
C GLN A 602 -16.99 30.54 10.26
N GLY A 603 -17.58 30.03 9.22
CA GLY A 603 -18.96 29.64 9.18
C GLY A 603 -19.15 28.28 8.48
N VAL A 604 -18.79 27.19 9.16
CA VAL A 604 -19.44 25.87 9.02
C VAL A 604 -19.15 25.06 10.28
#